data_6e1d71fbe76c93245c1f48a64d068605
#
_entry.id   6e1d71fbe76c93245c1f48a64d068605
#
_cell.length_a   1.000
_cell.length_b   1.000
_cell.length_c   1.000
_cell.angle_alpha   90.00
_cell.angle_beta   90.00
_cell.angle_gamma   90.00
#
_symmetry.space_group_name_H-M   'P 1'
#
loop_
_entity.id
_entity.type
_entity.pdbx_description
1 polymer ?
#
loop_
_entity_poly.entity_id
_entity_poly.type
_entity_poly.pdbx_seq_one_letter_code
_entity_poly.pdbx_strand_id
1 'polypeptide(L)'
;MLEGLRWGPRTGPARQLVVLLHGVGADGHDLIDLAPQWAHALPETGFAAPHAPEPYDNQTPGGVAEGHGRQWFSLADRAPAALLAGAARAAPLLDAYVAAELARLNLPPDAVALMGFSQGAMMALHAGLRRSPPPRGILAYAGALLDTPELASACTGHPPTLLVHGEEDNVVPFACATAAEAALHRLGIPLQTLWRRRLGHAIDEAGLSTGALFLQRLFAAPP
;
A
#
# COMPACT_ATOMS: atom_id res chain seq x y z
N MET A 1 6.18 -15.08 10.32
CA MET A 1 5.54 -13.74 10.42
C MET A 1 6.46 -12.77 9.70
N LEU A 2 5.93 -11.77 8.96
CA LEU A 2 6.79 -10.77 8.33
C LEU A 2 7.50 -9.94 9.42
N GLU A 3 8.74 -9.59 9.15
CA GLU A 3 9.51 -8.61 9.94
C GLU A 3 9.37 -7.23 9.30
N GLY A 4 9.67 -6.17 10.03
CA GLY A 4 9.56 -4.81 9.50
C GLY A 4 9.96 -3.75 10.51
N LEU A 5 9.99 -2.51 10.04
CA LEU A 5 10.29 -1.33 10.82
C LEU A 5 9.03 -0.69 11.38
N ARG A 6 9.21 0.10 12.42
CA ARG A 6 8.12 0.80 13.10
C ARG A 6 8.53 2.23 13.43
N TRP A 7 7.56 3.12 13.42
CA TRP A 7 7.77 4.50 13.83
C TRP A 7 6.51 5.07 14.53
N GLY A 8 6.72 5.92 15.54
CA GLY A 8 5.63 6.58 16.27
C GLY A 8 4.80 5.65 17.18
N PRO A 9 3.71 6.14 17.76
CA PRO A 9 3.15 7.50 17.58
C PRO A 9 4.06 8.60 18.12
N ARG A 10 3.86 9.84 17.63
CA ARG A 10 4.63 11.00 18.09
C ARG A 10 4.16 11.50 19.46
N THR A 11 2.87 11.37 19.73
CA THR A 11 2.25 11.79 20.98
C THR A 11 1.28 10.72 21.49
N GLY A 12 1.32 10.45 22.78
CA GLY A 12 0.37 9.54 23.43
C GLY A 12 0.37 8.11 22.90
N PRO A 13 -0.63 7.31 23.27
CA PRO A 13 -0.84 6.00 22.69
C PRO A 13 -1.33 6.12 21.23
N ALA A 14 -1.00 5.13 20.38
CA ALA A 14 -1.52 5.07 19.02
C ALA A 14 -3.05 4.93 19.04
N ARG A 15 -3.73 5.65 18.16
CA ARG A 15 -5.18 5.53 17.90
C ARG A 15 -5.47 4.87 16.56
N GLN A 16 -4.49 4.85 15.67
CA GLN A 16 -4.57 4.24 14.34
C GLN A 16 -3.18 3.78 13.88
N LEU A 17 -3.19 2.94 12.85
CA LEU A 17 -2.02 2.37 12.22
C LEU A 17 -2.00 2.71 10.72
N VAL A 18 -0.85 3.08 10.18
CA VAL A 18 -0.59 3.10 8.74
C VAL A 18 0.47 2.06 8.41
N VAL A 19 0.14 1.12 7.52
CA VAL A 19 1.09 0.12 7.04
C VAL A 19 1.60 0.53 5.67
N LEU A 20 2.93 0.60 5.52
CA LEU A 20 3.65 1.11 4.36
C LEU A 20 4.27 -0.04 3.58
N LEU A 21 3.80 -0.29 2.36
CA LEU A 21 4.16 -1.44 1.53
C LEU A 21 5.09 -0.99 0.41
N HIS A 22 6.36 -1.38 0.48
CA HIS A 22 7.40 -0.99 -0.46
C HIS A 22 7.25 -1.61 -1.85
N GLY A 23 7.92 -1.03 -2.85
CA GLY A 23 8.01 -1.53 -4.22
C GLY A 23 8.93 -2.75 -4.34
N VAL A 24 8.87 -3.44 -5.49
CA VAL A 24 9.75 -4.55 -5.81
C VAL A 24 11.22 -4.13 -5.80
N GLY A 25 12.09 -4.96 -5.25
CA GLY A 25 13.53 -4.69 -5.16
C GLY A 25 13.96 -3.79 -4.00
N ALA A 26 13.00 -3.15 -3.31
CA ALA A 26 13.21 -2.41 -2.07
C ALA A 26 12.91 -3.28 -0.83
N ASP A 27 12.84 -2.69 0.34
CA ASP A 27 12.40 -3.31 1.58
C ASP A 27 11.70 -2.27 2.49
N GLY A 28 11.38 -2.62 3.74
CA GLY A 28 10.67 -1.73 4.65
C GLY A 28 11.39 -0.41 4.97
N HIS A 29 12.72 -0.34 4.80
CA HIS A 29 13.49 0.90 5.01
C HIS A 29 13.12 1.99 4.01
N ASP A 30 12.73 1.61 2.79
CA ASP A 30 12.41 2.54 1.71
C ASP A 30 11.25 3.50 2.06
N LEU A 31 10.22 3.00 2.72
CA LEU A 31 9.02 3.79 3.00
C LEU A 31 8.86 4.23 4.46
N ILE A 32 9.60 3.65 5.42
CA ILE A 32 9.45 4.05 6.82
C ILE A 32 9.83 5.53 7.05
N ASP A 33 10.70 6.08 6.20
CA ASP A 33 11.13 7.48 6.26
C ASP A 33 10.02 8.48 5.87
N LEU A 34 8.88 8.01 5.36
CA LEU A 34 7.67 8.82 5.20
C LEU A 34 6.97 9.09 6.54
N ALA A 35 7.14 8.21 7.53
CA ALA A 35 6.46 8.31 8.81
C ALA A 35 6.78 9.61 9.57
N PRO A 36 8.04 10.08 9.71
CA PRO A 36 8.35 11.36 10.33
C PRO A 36 7.65 12.54 9.65
N GLN A 37 7.53 12.51 8.32
CA GLN A 37 6.90 13.58 7.55
C GLN A 37 5.39 13.63 7.81
N TRP A 38 4.73 12.48 7.83
CA TRP A 38 3.29 12.38 8.07
C TRP A 38 2.90 12.53 9.55
N ALA A 39 3.79 12.22 10.48
CA ALA A 39 3.52 12.27 11.90
C ALA A 39 3.23 13.68 12.44
N HIS A 40 3.66 14.75 11.74
CA HIS A 40 3.25 16.11 12.09
C HIS A 40 1.75 16.32 11.92
N ALA A 41 1.20 15.73 10.86
CA ALA A 41 -0.23 15.79 10.53
C ALA A 41 -1.03 14.70 11.26
N LEU A 42 -0.38 13.63 11.71
CA LEU A 42 -0.96 12.41 12.28
C LEU A 42 -0.24 12.00 13.58
N PRO A 43 -0.25 12.83 14.63
CA PRO A 43 0.63 12.66 15.80
C PRO A 43 0.33 11.41 16.65
N GLU A 44 -0.90 10.89 16.61
CA GLU A 44 -1.33 9.70 17.35
C GLU A 44 -1.33 8.43 16.47
N THR A 45 -0.59 8.45 15.33
CA THR A 45 -0.51 7.34 14.38
C THR A 45 0.75 6.52 14.59
N GLY A 46 0.59 5.20 14.72
CA GLY A 46 1.67 4.25 14.55
C GLY A 46 1.89 3.96 13.05
N PHE A 47 3.14 3.84 12.65
CA PHE A 47 3.54 3.44 11.30
C PHE A 47 4.31 2.13 11.36
N ALA A 48 4.06 1.25 10.38
CA ALA A 48 4.76 -0.01 10.25
C ALA A 48 5.09 -0.29 8.77
N ALA A 49 6.32 -0.67 8.49
CA ALA A 49 6.80 -0.96 7.14
C ALA A 49 7.38 -2.38 7.10
N PRO A 50 6.58 -3.40 6.75
CA PRO A 50 7.07 -4.77 6.65
C PRO A 50 8.02 -4.95 5.47
N HIS A 51 8.99 -5.86 5.63
CA HIS A 51 9.71 -6.44 4.52
C HIS A 51 8.80 -7.43 3.81
N ALA A 52 8.75 -7.36 2.48
CA ALA A 52 8.00 -8.32 1.67
C ALA A 52 8.56 -9.75 1.84
N PRO A 53 7.73 -10.81 1.64
CA PRO A 53 8.07 -12.17 2.05
C PRO A 53 9.21 -12.80 1.23
N GLU A 54 9.34 -12.46 -0.05
CA GLU A 54 10.27 -13.14 -0.97
C GLU A 54 11.52 -12.30 -1.21
N PRO A 55 12.72 -12.92 -1.38
CA PRO A 55 13.87 -12.23 -1.96
C PRO A 55 13.54 -11.74 -3.37
N TYR A 56 14.13 -10.62 -3.78
CA TYR A 56 13.97 -10.11 -5.13
C TYR A 56 14.64 -11.01 -6.18
N ASP A 57 13.89 -11.41 -7.24
CA ASP A 57 14.35 -12.36 -8.26
C ASP A 57 15.59 -11.90 -9.02
N ASN A 58 15.72 -10.60 -9.26
CA ASN A 58 16.81 -10.02 -10.07
C ASN A 58 17.95 -9.46 -9.20
N GLN A 59 18.27 -10.11 -8.10
CA GLN A 59 19.48 -9.76 -7.34
C GLN A 59 20.71 -10.05 -8.18
N THR A 60 21.41 -9.00 -8.61
CA THR A 60 22.70 -9.14 -9.32
C THR A 60 23.80 -9.25 -8.28
N PRO A 61 24.70 -10.26 -8.35
CA PRO A 61 25.86 -10.33 -7.47
C PRO A 61 26.68 -9.03 -7.53
N GLY A 62 26.94 -8.40 -6.38
CA GLY A 62 27.58 -7.08 -6.29
C GLY A 62 26.71 -5.88 -6.60
N GLY A 63 25.40 -6.07 -6.87
CA GLY A 63 24.44 -4.99 -7.09
C GLY A 63 23.94 -4.35 -5.79
N VAL A 64 23.33 -3.14 -5.90
CA VAL A 64 22.81 -2.38 -4.76
C VAL A 64 21.73 -3.15 -3.96
N ALA A 65 21.05 -4.10 -4.60
CA ALA A 65 20.00 -4.93 -4.00
C ALA A 65 20.51 -6.31 -3.52
N GLU A 66 21.83 -6.56 -3.57
CA GLU A 66 22.36 -7.85 -3.15
C GLU A 66 22.09 -8.13 -1.66
N GLY A 67 21.29 -9.17 -1.40
CA GLY A 67 20.95 -9.62 -0.04
C GLY A 67 19.86 -8.82 0.67
N HIS A 68 19.42 -7.69 0.14
CA HIS A 68 18.46 -6.80 0.81
C HIS A 68 17.15 -6.58 0.04
N GLY A 69 17.17 -6.64 -1.31
CA GLY A 69 15.98 -6.44 -2.12
C GLY A 69 14.90 -7.51 -1.89
N ARG A 70 13.67 -7.09 -1.71
CA ARG A 70 12.51 -7.94 -1.44
C ARG A 70 11.42 -7.73 -2.49
N GLN A 71 10.50 -8.67 -2.59
CA GLN A 71 9.30 -8.58 -3.43
C GLN A 71 8.12 -9.25 -2.74
N TRP A 72 6.92 -8.73 -3.03
CA TRP A 72 5.68 -9.32 -2.54
C TRP A 72 5.36 -10.62 -3.27
N PHE A 73 5.67 -10.65 -4.55
CA PHE A 73 5.56 -11.80 -5.44
C PHE A 73 6.48 -11.60 -6.65
N SER A 74 6.83 -12.70 -7.31
CA SER A 74 7.67 -12.67 -8.51
C SER A 74 7.02 -11.88 -9.66
N LEU A 75 7.80 -11.07 -10.36
CA LEU A 75 7.45 -10.39 -11.61
C LEU A 75 8.12 -11.02 -12.84
N ALA A 76 8.70 -12.22 -12.70
CA ALA A 76 9.29 -12.97 -13.82
C ALA A 76 8.23 -13.34 -14.86
N ASP A 77 7.03 -13.72 -14.41
CA ASP A 77 5.84 -13.84 -15.25
C ASP A 77 4.87 -12.70 -14.93
N ARG A 78 4.63 -11.84 -15.92
CA ARG A 78 3.72 -10.69 -15.82
C ARG A 78 2.32 -10.96 -16.37
N ALA A 79 2.00 -12.21 -16.68
CA ALA A 79 0.63 -12.57 -17.04
C ALA A 79 -0.32 -12.22 -15.88
N PRO A 80 -1.52 -11.65 -16.15
CA PRO A 80 -2.45 -11.24 -15.10
C PRO A 80 -2.76 -12.34 -14.09
N ALA A 81 -2.91 -13.59 -14.55
CA ALA A 81 -3.16 -14.73 -13.67
C ALA A 81 -1.99 -15.04 -12.74
N ALA A 82 -0.73 -14.90 -13.21
CA ALA A 82 0.47 -15.11 -12.40
C ALA A 82 0.62 -14.04 -11.32
N LEU A 83 0.42 -12.76 -11.69
CA LEU A 83 0.45 -11.64 -10.75
C LEU A 83 -0.64 -11.80 -9.67
N LEU A 84 -1.86 -12.16 -10.07
CA LEU A 84 -2.96 -12.39 -9.14
C LEU A 84 -2.66 -13.55 -8.18
N ALA A 85 -2.16 -14.67 -8.68
CA ALA A 85 -1.79 -15.82 -7.85
C ALA A 85 -0.65 -15.46 -6.87
N GLY A 86 0.31 -14.65 -7.31
CA GLY A 86 1.37 -14.11 -6.45
C GLY A 86 0.82 -13.25 -5.32
N ALA A 87 0.00 -12.27 -5.65
CA ALA A 87 -0.64 -11.40 -4.65
C ALA A 87 -1.52 -12.18 -3.68
N ALA A 88 -2.27 -13.18 -4.16
CA ALA A 88 -3.09 -14.04 -3.34
C ALA A 88 -2.29 -14.89 -2.33
N ARG A 89 -1.04 -15.29 -2.68
CA ARG A 89 -0.14 -15.97 -1.73
C ARG A 89 0.43 -15.02 -0.68
N ALA A 90 0.74 -13.78 -1.06
CA ALA A 90 1.32 -12.79 -0.16
C ALA A 90 0.28 -12.17 0.79
N ALA A 91 -0.99 -12.04 0.38
CA ALA A 91 -2.03 -11.36 1.14
C ALA A 91 -2.25 -11.95 2.56
N PRO A 92 -2.31 -13.26 2.80
CA PRO A 92 -2.45 -13.80 4.15
C PRO A 92 -1.26 -13.47 5.08
N LEU A 93 -0.04 -13.35 4.53
CA LEU A 93 1.14 -12.98 5.29
C LEU A 93 1.07 -11.51 5.71
N LEU A 94 0.60 -10.64 4.81
CA LEU A 94 0.34 -9.24 5.11
C LEU A 94 -0.78 -9.08 6.14
N ASP A 95 -1.88 -9.82 6.00
CA ASP A 95 -3.00 -9.78 6.96
C ASP A 95 -2.57 -10.21 8.36
N ALA A 96 -1.77 -11.27 8.47
CA ALA A 96 -1.21 -11.72 9.74
C ALA A 96 -0.29 -10.67 10.37
N TYR A 97 0.52 -9.98 9.56
CA TYR A 97 1.37 -8.88 10.03
C TYR A 97 0.52 -7.70 10.54
N VAL A 98 -0.47 -7.26 9.77
CA VAL A 98 -1.39 -6.17 10.15
C VAL A 98 -2.10 -6.50 11.46
N ALA A 99 -2.62 -7.73 11.60
CA ALA A 99 -3.30 -8.16 12.83
C ALA A 99 -2.36 -8.12 14.04
N ALA A 100 -1.12 -8.57 13.89
CA ALA A 100 -0.12 -8.52 14.95
C ALA A 100 0.24 -7.08 15.37
N GLU A 101 0.39 -6.16 14.40
CA GLU A 101 0.69 -4.76 14.69
C GLU A 101 -0.49 -4.04 15.37
N LEU A 102 -1.73 -4.31 14.96
CA LEU A 102 -2.93 -3.79 15.62
C LEU A 102 -3.03 -4.30 17.06
N ALA A 103 -2.81 -5.60 17.28
CA ALA A 103 -2.78 -6.19 18.61
C ALA A 103 -1.68 -5.58 19.50
N ARG A 104 -0.48 -5.39 18.97
CA ARG A 104 0.64 -4.75 19.67
C ARG A 104 0.31 -3.33 20.12
N LEU A 105 -0.44 -2.58 19.32
CA LEU A 105 -0.87 -1.21 19.61
C LEU A 105 -2.19 -1.14 20.40
N ASN A 106 -2.81 -2.29 20.68
CA ASN A 106 -4.14 -2.40 21.31
C ASN A 106 -5.22 -1.62 20.50
N LEU A 107 -5.20 -1.78 19.18
CA LEU A 107 -6.11 -1.13 18.24
C LEU A 107 -7.17 -2.11 17.72
N PRO A 108 -8.38 -1.64 17.40
CA PRO A 108 -9.40 -2.48 16.77
C PRO A 108 -8.98 -2.87 15.32
N PRO A 109 -9.56 -3.96 14.78
CA PRO A 109 -9.15 -4.52 13.48
C PRO A 109 -9.29 -3.58 12.27
N ASP A 110 -10.16 -2.59 12.35
CA ASP A 110 -10.42 -1.59 11.31
C ASP A 110 -9.58 -0.31 11.47
N ALA A 111 -8.85 -0.12 12.57
CA ALA A 111 -8.04 1.08 12.83
C ALA A 111 -6.74 1.11 12.00
N VAL A 112 -6.77 0.63 10.76
CA VAL A 112 -5.61 0.58 9.87
C VAL A 112 -5.92 1.21 8.51
N ALA A 113 -4.95 1.95 7.96
CA ALA A 113 -4.89 2.30 6.55
C ALA A 113 -3.70 1.58 5.90
N LEU A 114 -3.87 1.14 4.65
CA LEU A 114 -2.80 0.53 3.86
C LEU A 114 -2.31 1.55 2.84
N MET A 115 -1.02 1.82 2.84
CA MET A 115 -0.35 2.63 1.82
C MET A 115 0.66 1.75 1.09
N GLY A 116 0.72 1.85 -0.23
CA GLY A 116 1.72 1.15 -0.99
C GLY A 116 2.27 1.96 -2.16
N PHE A 117 3.49 1.64 -2.54
CA PHE A 117 4.16 2.17 -3.73
C PHE A 117 4.45 1.02 -4.71
N SER A 118 4.19 1.24 -6.00
CA SER A 118 4.50 0.28 -7.07
C SER A 118 3.88 -1.09 -6.81
N GLN A 119 4.66 -2.16 -6.67
CA GLN A 119 4.18 -3.49 -6.29
C GLN A 119 3.47 -3.48 -4.92
N GLY A 120 3.94 -2.67 -3.97
CA GLY A 120 3.26 -2.47 -2.70
C GLY A 120 1.88 -1.85 -2.83
N ALA A 121 1.66 -0.98 -3.84
CA ALA A 121 0.34 -0.44 -4.15
C ALA A 121 -0.60 -1.51 -4.74
N MET A 122 -0.08 -2.42 -5.56
CA MET A 122 -0.84 -3.59 -6.03
C MET A 122 -1.29 -4.45 -4.84
N MET A 123 -0.39 -4.66 -3.86
CA MET A 123 -0.70 -5.40 -2.63
C MET A 123 -1.70 -4.67 -1.74
N ALA A 124 -1.56 -3.35 -1.56
CA ALA A 124 -2.49 -2.55 -0.75
C ALA A 124 -3.92 -2.62 -1.31
N LEU A 125 -4.06 -2.51 -2.63
CA LEU A 125 -5.35 -2.66 -3.31
C LEU A 125 -5.86 -4.11 -3.21
N HIS A 126 -5.01 -5.11 -3.51
CA HIS A 126 -5.42 -6.51 -3.51
C HIS A 126 -5.87 -6.98 -2.13
N ALA A 127 -5.07 -6.75 -1.10
CA ALA A 127 -5.37 -7.17 0.27
C ALA A 127 -6.46 -6.27 0.90
N GLY A 128 -6.36 -4.95 0.73
CA GLY A 128 -7.27 -4.01 1.36
C GLY A 128 -8.72 -4.12 0.92
N LEU A 129 -8.97 -4.41 -0.36
CA LEU A 129 -10.33 -4.63 -0.89
C LEU A 129 -10.94 -5.96 -0.44
N ARG A 130 -10.11 -6.93 -0.02
CA ARG A 130 -10.55 -8.29 0.39
C ARG A 130 -10.51 -8.51 1.90
N ARG A 131 -9.92 -7.57 2.65
CA ARG A 131 -9.79 -7.67 4.10
C ARG A 131 -11.13 -7.52 4.81
N SER A 132 -11.37 -8.34 5.85
CA SER A 132 -12.54 -8.25 6.73
C SER A 132 -12.09 -8.17 8.20
N PRO A 133 -12.47 -7.12 8.94
CA PRO A 133 -13.12 -5.91 8.44
C PRO A 133 -12.22 -5.13 7.48
N PRO A 134 -12.80 -4.30 6.58
CA PRO A 134 -12.03 -3.50 5.64
C PRO A 134 -11.14 -2.49 6.37
N PRO A 135 -10.01 -2.05 5.77
CA PRO A 135 -9.20 -0.98 6.33
C PRO A 135 -9.98 0.35 6.27
N ARG A 136 -9.59 1.31 7.10
CA ARG A 136 -10.14 2.68 7.06
C ARG A 136 -9.95 3.34 5.70
N GLY A 137 -8.89 2.99 4.99
CA GLY A 137 -8.65 3.45 3.63
C GLY A 137 -7.40 2.84 3.01
N ILE A 138 -7.26 3.05 1.70
CA ILE A 138 -6.16 2.57 0.89
C ILE A 138 -5.53 3.75 0.15
N LEU A 139 -4.20 3.83 0.16
CA LEU A 139 -3.42 4.79 -0.62
C LEU A 139 -2.52 4.00 -1.58
N ALA A 140 -2.72 4.16 -2.87
CA ALA A 140 -1.96 3.45 -3.90
C ALA A 140 -1.19 4.45 -4.77
N TYR A 141 0.14 4.41 -4.67
CA TYR A 141 1.05 5.27 -5.41
C TYR A 141 1.74 4.49 -6.52
N ALA A 142 1.67 4.98 -7.75
CA ALA A 142 2.35 4.43 -8.92
C ALA A 142 2.17 2.91 -9.11
N GLY A 143 0.97 2.40 -8.83
CA GLY A 143 0.65 0.97 -8.87
C GLY A 143 -0.42 0.62 -9.89
N ALA A 144 -0.86 -0.63 -9.85
CA ALA A 144 -1.95 -1.15 -10.68
C ALA A 144 -2.94 -1.95 -9.83
N LEU A 145 -4.20 -1.97 -10.22
CA LEU A 145 -5.19 -2.87 -9.66
C LEU A 145 -5.12 -4.21 -10.40
N LEU A 146 -5.00 -5.31 -9.65
CA LEU A 146 -5.14 -6.66 -10.19
C LEU A 146 -6.63 -6.98 -10.34
N ASP A 147 -7.24 -6.40 -11.38
CA ASP A 147 -8.66 -6.53 -11.67
C ASP A 147 -8.98 -7.92 -12.25
N THR A 148 -10.04 -8.54 -11.76
CA THR A 148 -10.55 -9.84 -12.24
C THR A 148 -12.06 -9.83 -12.23
N PRO A 149 -12.72 -10.71 -13.02
CA PRO A 149 -14.18 -10.83 -12.98
C PRO A 149 -14.75 -11.09 -11.58
N GLU A 150 -13.98 -11.76 -10.73
CA GLU A 150 -14.38 -12.14 -9.36
C GLU A 150 -14.12 -11.02 -8.35
N LEU A 151 -13.47 -9.91 -8.75
CA LEU A 151 -13.10 -8.83 -7.80
C LEU A 151 -14.34 -8.27 -7.08
N ALA A 152 -15.44 -8.10 -7.79
CA ALA A 152 -16.69 -7.58 -7.20
C ALA A 152 -17.23 -8.48 -6.09
N SER A 153 -17.19 -9.80 -6.26
CA SER A 153 -17.61 -10.76 -5.23
C SER A 153 -16.59 -10.96 -4.12
N ALA A 154 -15.33 -10.65 -4.40
CA ALA A 154 -14.24 -10.76 -3.42
C ALA A 154 -14.08 -9.51 -2.53
N CYS A 155 -14.65 -8.36 -2.92
CA CYS A 155 -14.65 -7.15 -2.10
C CYS A 155 -15.51 -7.36 -0.84
N THR A 156 -14.92 -7.17 0.32
CA THR A 156 -15.59 -7.30 1.62
C THR A 156 -16.14 -5.96 2.14
N GLY A 157 -15.82 -4.86 1.50
CA GLY A 157 -16.24 -3.52 1.87
C GLY A 157 -15.81 -2.48 0.84
N HIS A 158 -16.10 -1.21 1.13
CA HIS A 158 -15.83 -0.09 0.23
C HIS A 158 -14.88 0.93 0.88
N PRO A 159 -13.62 0.53 1.22
CA PRO A 159 -12.69 1.45 1.87
C PRO A 159 -12.38 2.65 0.96
N PRO A 160 -12.51 3.89 1.44
CA PRO A 160 -12.09 5.06 0.68
C PRO A 160 -10.66 4.87 0.17
N THR A 161 -10.46 5.15 -1.11
CA THR A 161 -9.19 4.88 -1.79
C THR A 161 -8.63 6.16 -2.41
N LEU A 162 -7.33 6.38 -2.26
CA LEU A 162 -6.56 7.41 -2.96
C LEU A 162 -5.64 6.75 -3.98
N LEU A 163 -5.75 7.14 -5.26
CA LEU A 163 -4.79 6.80 -6.30
C LEU A 163 -3.91 8.01 -6.62
N VAL A 164 -2.60 7.85 -6.58
CA VAL A 164 -1.61 8.86 -7.00
C VAL A 164 -0.70 8.26 -8.05
N HIS A 165 -0.57 8.91 -9.21
CA HIS A 165 0.22 8.37 -10.30
C HIS A 165 0.85 9.47 -11.16
N GLY A 166 2.09 9.23 -11.62
CA GLY A 166 2.77 10.06 -12.58
C GLY A 166 2.29 9.81 -14.02
N GLU A 167 1.96 10.86 -14.77
CA GLU A 167 1.52 10.71 -16.17
C GLU A 167 2.64 10.23 -17.10
N GLU A 168 3.93 10.41 -16.69
CA GLU A 168 5.12 9.98 -17.42
C GLU A 168 5.75 8.69 -16.81
N ASP A 169 4.98 7.93 -16.05
CA ASP A 169 5.46 6.67 -15.47
C ASP A 169 5.70 5.62 -16.56
N ASN A 170 6.95 5.25 -16.75
CA ASN A 170 7.41 4.27 -17.74
C ASN A 170 7.66 2.87 -17.15
N VAL A 171 7.46 2.69 -15.84
CA VAL A 171 7.59 1.41 -15.13
C VAL A 171 6.22 0.75 -14.96
N VAL A 172 5.27 1.50 -14.39
CA VAL A 172 3.85 1.15 -14.36
C VAL A 172 3.10 2.20 -15.19
N PRO A 173 2.75 1.89 -16.45
CA PRO A 173 2.16 2.87 -17.35
C PRO A 173 0.92 3.55 -16.79
N PHE A 174 0.73 4.84 -17.03
CA PHE A 174 -0.41 5.63 -16.55
C PHE A 174 -1.77 5.01 -16.91
N ALA A 175 -1.84 4.26 -18.03
CA ALA A 175 -3.02 3.47 -18.39
C ALA A 175 -3.46 2.46 -17.31
N CYS A 176 -2.53 1.98 -16.47
CA CYS A 176 -2.87 1.11 -15.34
C CYS A 176 -3.63 1.87 -14.25
N ALA A 177 -3.28 3.15 -14.02
CA ALA A 177 -3.98 4.00 -13.05
C ALA A 177 -5.39 4.33 -13.50
N THR A 178 -5.59 4.69 -14.78
CA THR A 178 -6.92 4.98 -15.32
C THR A 178 -7.80 3.72 -15.41
N ALA A 179 -7.21 2.55 -15.65
CA ALA A 179 -7.92 1.27 -15.57
C ALA A 179 -8.34 0.95 -14.12
N ALA A 180 -7.46 1.20 -13.14
CA ALA A 180 -7.78 1.04 -11.72
C ALA A 180 -8.90 1.98 -11.29
N GLU A 181 -8.87 3.26 -11.69
CA GLU A 181 -9.93 4.23 -11.44
C GLU A 181 -11.28 3.72 -11.96
N ALA A 182 -11.34 3.31 -13.22
CA ALA A 182 -12.57 2.80 -13.83
C ALA A 182 -13.10 1.55 -13.09
N ALA A 183 -12.22 0.64 -12.69
CA ALA A 183 -12.61 -0.56 -11.95
C ALA A 183 -13.13 -0.23 -10.54
N LEU A 184 -12.47 0.65 -9.80
CA LEU A 184 -12.89 1.07 -8.47
C LEU A 184 -14.23 1.82 -8.50
N HIS A 185 -14.46 2.65 -9.51
CA HIS A 185 -15.78 3.27 -9.73
C HIS A 185 -16.89 2.24 -9.98
N ARG A 186 -16.62 1.21 -10.81
CA ARG A 186 -17.59 0.12 -11.04
C ARG A 186 -17.93 -0.64 -9.76
N LEU A 187 -16.97 -0.74 -8.83
CA LEU A 187 -17.16 -1.36 -7.52
C LEU A 187 -17.84 -0.45 -6.49
N GLY A 188 -18.13 0.81 -6.83
CA GLY A 188 -18.69 1.78 -5.89
C GLY A 188 -17.73 2.21 -4.77
N ILE A 189 -16.43 2.05 -4.97
CA ILE A 189 -15.41 2.48 -4.00
C ILE A 189 -15.34 4.01 -3.97
N PRO A 190 -15.44 4.66 -2.79
CA PRO A 190 -15.18 6.10 -2.67
C PRO A 190 -13.75 6.41 -3.08
N LEU A 191 -13.57 7.18 -4.16
CA LEU A 191 -12.27 7.35 -4.81
C LEU A 191 -11.86 8.82 -4.89
N GLN A 192 -10.61 9.08 -4.54
CA GLN A 192 -9.89 10.31 -4.85
C GLN A 192 -8.70 9.98 -5.74
N THR A 193 -8.46 10.80 -6.77
CA THR A 193 -7.32 10.62 -7.66
C THR A 193 -6.44 11.87 -7.66
N LEU A 194 -5.13 11.67 -7.83
CA LEU A 194 -4.14 12.73 -8.06
C LEU A 194 -3.21 12.30 -9.19
N TRP A 195 -3.43 12.85 -10.38
CA TRP A 195 -2.56 12.64 -11.53
C TRP A 195 -1.47 13.72 -11.57
N ARG A 196 -0.21 13.26 -11.68
CA ARG A 196 0.95 14.13 -11.58
C ARG A 196 1.64 14.28 -12.94
N ARG A 197 1.42 15.44 -13.58
CA ARG A 197 2.13 15.80 -14.83
C ARG A 197 3.64 15.80 -14.61
N ARG A 198 4.40 15.38 -15.60
CA ARG A 198 5.87 15.34 -15.60
C ARG A 198 6.47 14.55 -14.43
N LEU A 199 5.72 13.67 -13.81
CA LEU A 199 6.21 12.73 -12.82
C LEU A 199 6.30 11.36 -13.46
N GLY A 200 7.45 10.70 -13.31
CA GLY A 200 7.70 9.31 -13.64
C GLY A 200 7.27 8.39 -12.50
N HIS A 201 7.99 7.28 -12.33
CA HIS A 201 7.74 6.27 -11.30
C HIS A 201 8.30 6.72 -9.93
N ALA A 202 7.60 7.63 -9.26
CA ALA A 202 8.04 8.23 -8.00
C ALA A 202 6.87 8.76 -7.17
N ILE A 203 7.16 9.10 -5.91
CA ILE A 203 6.29 9.87 -5.02
C ILE A 203 6.88 11.26 -4.88
N ASP A 204 6.11 12.29 -5.21
CA ASP A 204 6.51 13.69 -5.04
C ASP A 204 5.85 14.35 -3.83
N GLU A 205 6.28 15.57 -3.51
CA GLU A 205 5.78 16.35 -2.37
C GLU A 205 4.25 16.55 -2.42
N ALA A 206 3.68 16.77 -3.60
CA ALA A 206 2.24 16.93 -3.75
C ALA A 206 1.49 15.62 -3.48
N GLY A 207 2.04 14.48 -3.92
CA GLY A 207 1.53 13.16 -3.59
C GLY A 207 1.57 12.89 -2.09
N LEU A 208 2.71 13.19 -1.43
CA LEU A 208 2.86 13.04 0.02
C LEU A 208 1.88 13.92 0.80
N SER A 209 1.77 15.18 0.45
CA SER A 209 0.85 16.13 1.11
C SER A 209 -0.62 15.71 0.94
N THR A 210 -0.99 15.24 -0.25
CA THR A 210 -2.34 14.73 -0.51
C THR A 210 -2.64 13.49 0.32
N GLY A 211 -1.66 12.57 0.44
CA GLY A 211 -1.78 11.39 1.29
C GLY A 211 -1.98 11.71 2.77
N ALA A 212 -1.21 12.69 3.30
CA ALA A 212 -1.38 13.16 4.68
C ALA A 212 -2.79 13.72 4.92
N LEU A 213 -3.29 14.58 4.03
CA LEU A 213 -4.63 15.15 4.12
C LEU A 213 -5.73 14.09 3.98
N PHE A 214 -5.53 13.10 3.12
CA PHE A 214 -6.45 11.99 2.97
C PHE A 214 -6.53 11.17 4.27
N LEU A 215 -5.39 10.79 4.87
CA LEU A 215 -5.33 10.06 6.13
C LEU A 215 -5.95 10.86 7.29
N GLN A 216 -5.71 12.18 7.37
CA GLN A 216 -6.33 13.04 8.39
C GLN A 216 -7.86 12.97 8.33
N ARG A 217 -8.43 13.06 7.12
CA ARG A 217 -9.90 12.98 6.94
C ARG A 217 -10.44 11.60 7.31
N LEU A 218 -9.74 10.54 6.91
CA LEU A 218 -10.10 9.16 7.24
C LEU A 218 -10.17 8.93 8.74
N PHE A 219 -9.13 9.35 9.47
CA PHE A 219 -9.03 9.10 10.90
C PHE A 219 -9.84 10.08 11.76
N ALA A 220 -10.22 11.23 11.22
CA ALA A 220 -11.14 12.16 11.88
C ALA A 220 -12.62 11.73 11.77
N ALA A 221 -12.97 10.92 10.76
CA ALA A 221 -14.33 10.39 10.62
C ALA A 221 -14.60 9.35 11.71
N PRO A 222 -15.84 9.31 12.27
CA PRO A 222 -16.21 8.22 13.16
C PRO A 222 -16.12 6.87 12.43
N PRO A 223 -15.93 5.75 13.18
CA PRO A 223 -15.87 4.41 12.60
C PRO A 223 -17.20 3.96 12.00
#